data_a98cf40745216cd7d859d03e5e3cf067
#
_entry.id   a98cf40745216cd7d859d03e5e3cf067
#
_cell.length_a   1.000
_cell.length_b   1.000
_cell.length_c   1.000
_cell.angle_alpha   90.00
_cell.angle_beta   90.00
_cell.angle_gamma   90.00
#
_symmetry.space_group_name_H-M   'P 1'
#
loop_
_entity.id
_entity.type
_entity.pdbx_description
1 polymer ?
#
loop_
_entity_poly.entity_id
_entity_poly.type
_entity_poly.pdbx_seq_one_letter_code
_entity_poly.pdbx_strand_id
1 'polypeptide(L)'
;MSRRIAIVEDEPAIRENYAEALRRVGYEVATYATRDAALAAFRTRLPDLAVVDLGLGDDPDAGFGLCRELRSLSSALPILILSARDADIDIVSGLRVGADDYLTKDASLPHLAARIAALFRRADLSSSPASAEDVIDRGPLALDVKRMTARWNGQPVDLTLTEFWMVHALARHPGHVKDRDALMRDANIVVDDSTITSHVKRIRRKFQVVDPSFDAIASVYGMGYRWRAEGAG
;
A
#
# COMPACT_ATOMS: atom_id res chain seq x y z
N MET A 1 -3.33 -5.12 21.73
CA MET A 1 -3.62 -3.67 21.76
C MET A 1 -4.57 -3.37 20.60
N SER A 2 -5.54 -2.46 20.78
CA SER A 2 -6.42 -2.03 19.70
C SER A 2 -5.62 -1.28 18.64
N ARG A 3 -5.87 -1.54 17.34
CA ARG A 3 -5.25 -0.83 16.23
C ARG A 3 -5.85 0.57 16.09
N ARG A 4 -4.99 1.57 15.90
CA ARG A 4 -5.39 2.96 15.76
C ARG A 4 -5.48 3.38 14.30
N ILE A 5 -6.67 3.77 13.86
CA ILE A 5 -6.94 4.27 12.52
C ILE A 5 -7.14 5.79 12.60
N ALA A 6 -6.55 6.52 11.67
CA ALA A 6 -6.84 7.92 11.46
C ALA A 6 -7.73 8.07 10.22
N ILE A 7 -8.81 8.84 10.32
CA ILE A 7 -9.66 9.22 9.20
C ILE A 7 -9.49 10.71 8.97
N VAL A 8 -9.10 11.10 7.76
CA VAL A 8 -8.98 12.50 7.34
C VAL A 8 -10.02 12.75 6.25
N GLU A 9 -11.07 13.47 6.63
CA GLU A 9 -12.29 13.70 5.83
C GLU A 9 -12.91 15.03 6.29
N ASP A 10 -13.16 15.94 5.40
CA ASP A 10 -13.70 17.28 5.75
C ASP A 10 -15.20 17.25 6.06
N GLU A 11 -15.96 16.38 5.37
CA GLU A 11 -17.40 16.29 5.58
C GLU A 11 -17.76 15.58 6.90
N PRO A 12 -18.37 16.28 7.89
CA PRO A 12 -18.60 15.72 9.22
C PRO A 12 -19.45 14.44 9.23
N ALA A 13 -20.50 14.40 8.40
CA ALA A 13 -21.43 13.27 8.35
C ALA A 13 -20.74 12.00 7.81
N ILE A 14 -19.93 12.13 6.77
CA ILE A 14 -19.16 11.03 6.18
C ILE A 14 -18.09 10.57 7.17
N ARG A 15 -17.33 11.52 7.72
CA ARG A 15 -16.28 11.26 8.70
C ARG A 15 -16.78 10.45 9.90
N GLU A 16 -17.89 10.87 10.50
CA GLU A 16 -18.45 10.21 11.67
C GLU A 16 -19.06 8.84 11.34
N ASN A 17 -19.74 8.70 10.20
CA ASN A 17 -20.27 7.42 9.75
C ASN A 17 -19.17 6.34 9.64
N TYR A 18 -18.05 6.67 9.00
CA TYR A 18 -16.91 5.75 8.91
C TYR A 18 -16.26 5.49 10.27
N ALA A 19 -16.11 6.53 11.09
CA ALA A 19 -15.53 6.39 12.42
C ALA A 19 -16.36 5.46 13.31
N GLU A 20 -17.67 5.62 13.36
CA GLU A 20 -18.56 4.73 14.11
C GLU A 20 -18.50 3.29 13.59
N ALA A 21 -18.53 3.10 12.27
CA ALA A 21 -18.48 1.77 11.68
C ALA A 21 -17.18 1.03 12.08
N LEU A 22 -16.03 1.71 12.03
CA LEU A 22 -14.74 1.14 12.39
C LEU A 22 -14.59 0.93 13.90
N ARG A 23 -15.13 1.83 14.72
CA ARG A 23 -15.18 1.63 16.19
C ARG A 23 -16.01 0.40 16.57
N ARG A 24 -17.13 0.14 15.88
CA ARG A 24 -17.97 -1.08 16.10
C ARG A 24 -17.22 -2.37 15.77
N VAL A 25 -16.27 -2.33 14.87
CA VAL A 25 -15.39 -3.45 14.51
C VAL A 25 -14.25 -3.63 15.53
N GLY A 26 -14.07 -2.67 16.46
CA GLY A 26 -13.08 -2.77 17.54
C GLY A 26 -11.80 -1.96 17.34
N TYR A 27 -11.75 -1.07 16.34
CA TYR A 27 -10.62 -0.17 16.13
C TYR A 27 -10.72 1.07 17.03
N GLU A 28 -9.56 1.60 17.42
CA GLU A 28 -9.45 2.96 17.96
C GLU A 28 -9.41 3.94 16.78
N VAL A 29 -10.35 4.89 16.72
CA VAL A 29 -10.47 5.80 15.56
C VAL A 29 -10.31 7.24 15.99
N ALA A 30 -9.27 7.90 15.46
CA ALA A 30 -9.07 9.34 15.51
C ALA A 30 -9.54 9.98 14.19
N THR A 31 -10.21 11.13 14.27
CA THR A 31 -10.77 11.81 13.11
C THR A 31 -10.21 13.22 12.96
N TYR A 32 -9.98 13.65 11.73
CA TYR A 32 -9.44 14.97 11.39
C TYR A 32 -10.23 15.56 10.22
N ALA A 33 -10.60 16.84 10.34
CA ALA A 33 -11.35 17.53 9.30
C ALA A 33 -10.43 18.16 8.24
N THR A 34 -9.14 18.32 8.53
CA THR A 34 -8.19 19.00 7.64
C THR A 34 -6.86 18.28 7.60
N ARG A 35 -6.14 18.46 6.49
CA ARG A 35 -4.76 17.99 6.32
C ARG A 35 -3.84 18.48 7.45
N ASP A 36 -3.90 19.77 7.79
CA ASP A 36 -3.01 20.36 8.77
C ASP A 36 -3.23 19.84 10.19
N ALA A 37 -4.50 19.62 10.58
CA ALA A 37 -4.85 19.01 11.86
C ALA A 37 -4.32 17.56 11.95
N ALA A 38 -4.46 16.81 10.86
CA ALA A 38 -3.94 15.44 10.78
C ALA A 38 -2.40 15.43 10.90
N LEU A 39 -1.70 16.26 10.14
CA LEU A 39 -0.23 16.32 10.15
C LEU A 39 0.32 16.77 11.51
N ALA A 40 -0.32 17.73 12.16
CA ALA A 40 0.09 18.16 13.50
C ALA A 40 0.03 17.01 14.51
N ALA A 41 -1.05 16.20 14.46
CA ALA A 41 -1.19 15.01 15.30
C ALA A 41 -0.18 13.92 14.94
N PHE A 42 0.08 13.67 13.65
CA PHE A 42 0.95 12.59 13.18
C PHE A 42 2.43 12.85 13.44
N ARG A 43 2.85 14.11 13.53
CA ARG A 43 4.20 14.48 13.98
C ARG A 43 4.46 14.05 15.42
N THR A 44 3.42 13.98 16.25
CA THR A 44 3.52 13.49 17.64
C THR A 44 3.44 11.97 17.70
N ARG A 45 2.46 11.39 17.00
CA ARG A 45 2.26 9.94 16.96
C ARG A 45 1.54 9.53 15.68
N LEU A 46 2.21 8.72 14.86
CA LEU A 46 1.61 8.12 13.68
C LEU A 46 0.48 7.15 14.05
N PRO A 47 -0.61 7.08 13.25
CA PRO A 47 -1.59 6.00 13.36
C PRO A 47 -0.99 4.67 12.87
N ASP A 48 -1.70 3.56 13.10
CA ASP A 48 -1.34 2.26 12.53
C ASP A 48 -1.85 2.13 11.07
N LEU A 49 -2.81 2.98 10.66
CA LEU A 49 -3.34 3.10 9.30
C LEU A 49 -4.00 4.47 9.12
N ALA A 50 -3.82 5.08 7.97
CA ALA A 50 -4.51 6.31 7.57
C ALA A 50 -5.53 6.03 6.46
N VAL A 51 -6.77 6.50 6.66
CA VAL A 51 -7.81 6.64 5.63
C VAL A 51 -7.86 8.11 5.26
N VAL A 52 -7.68 8.42 3.98
CA VAL A 52 -7.51 9.80 3.50
C VAL A 52 -8.48 10.07 2.36
N ASP A 53 -9.33 11.09 2.51
CA ASP A 53 -10.05 11.64 1.36
C ASP A 53 -9.11 12.48 0.49
N LEU A 54 -9.40 12.52 -0.80
CA LEU A 54 -8.65 13.34 -1.75
C LEU A 54 -9.04 14.81 -1.67
N GLY A 55 -10.34 15.10 -1.62
CA GLY A 55 -10.85 16.47 -1.47
C GLY A 55 -10.95 16.84 0.01
N LEU A 56 -10.15 17.78 0.47
CA LEU A 56 -10.18 18.27 1.84
C LEU A 56 -10.38 19.77 1.84
N GLY A 57 -11.62 20.21 2.12
CA GLY A 57 -12.01 21.61 2.03
C GLY A 57 -12.05 22.10 0.58
N ASP A 58 -11.54 23.31 0.34
CA ASP A 58 -11.56 23.93 -0.99
C ASP A 58 -10.47 23.41 -1.95
N ASP A 59 -9.51 22.60 -1.46
CA ASP A 59 -8.46 22.01 -2.28
C ASP A 59 -8.80 20.57 -2.66
N PRO A 60 -9.17 20.34 -3.93
CA PRO A 60 -9.56 19.00 -4.40
C PRO A 60 -8.40 17.98 -4.41
N ASP A 61 -7.17 18.44 -4.29
CA ASP A 61 -5.96 17.60 -4.34
C ASP A 61 -5.17 17.58 -3.02
N ALA A 62 -5.72 18.17 -1.96
CA ALA A 62 -5.09 18.23 -0.63
C ALA A 62 -4.74 16.84 -0.08
N GLY A 63 -5.57 15.83 -0.35
CA GLY A 63 -5.34 14.44 0.04
C GLY A 63 -4.11 13.83 -0.63
N PHE A 64 -3.83 14.15 -1.89
CA PHE A 64 -2.58 13.72 -2.54
C PHE A 64 -1.36 14.33 -1.85
N GLY A 65 -1.45 15.61 -1.46
CA GLY A 65 -0.42 16.28 -0.67
C GLY A 65 -0.19 15.57 0.66
N LEU A 66 -1.26 15.26 1.38
CA LEU A 66 -1.20 14.53 2.64
C LEU A 66 -0.54 13.15 2.48
N CYS A 67 -0.92 12.37 1.46
CA CYS A 67 -0.31 11.07 1.19
C CYS A 67 1.21 11.17 0.97
N ARG A 68 1.69 12.17 0.21
CA ARG A 68 3.13 12.39 0.03
C ARG A 68 3.85 12.69 1.33
N GLU A 69 3.27 13.53 2.19
CA GLU A 69 3.85 13.85 3.49
C GLU A 69 3.86 12.66 4.43
N LEU A 70 2.78 11.87 4.47
CA LEU A 70 2.73 10.63 5.24
C LEU A 70 3.81 9.64 4.80
N ARG A 71 4.08 9.52 3.50
CA ARG A 71 5.16 8.68 2.96
C ARG A 71 6.55 9.19 3.35
N SER A 72 6.74 10.50 3.45
CA SER A 72 8.01 11.06 3.95
C SER A 72 8.22 10.78 5.45
N LEU A 73 7.14 10.60 6.22
CA LEU A 73 7.21 10.25 7.63
C LEU A 73 7.40 8.73 7.85
N SER A 74 6.80 7.91 7.00
CA SER A 74 6.91 6.44 7.08
C SER A 74 6.54 5.78 5.75
N SER A 75 7.48 5.04 5.16
CA SER A 75 7.23 4.20 3.98
C SER A 75 6.29 3.02 4.30
N ALA A 76 6.34 2.50 5.53
CA ALA A 76 5.60 1.33 5.97
C ALA A 76 4.17 1.63 6.47
N LEU A 77 3.79 2.91 6.71
CA LEU A 77 2.44 3.26 7.15
C LEU A 77 1.41 2.87 6.09
N PRO A 78 0.41 2.01 6.38
CA PRO A 78 -0.66 1.74 5.46
C PRO A 78 -1.50 2.99 5.19
N ILE A 79 -1.71 3.33 3.90
CA ILE A 79 -2.55 4.45 3.47
C ILE A 79 -3.63 3.92 2.52
N LEU A 80 -4.90 4.09 2.91
CA LEU A 80 -6.06 3.85 2.08
C LEU A 80 -6.65 5.19 1.66
N ILE A 81 -6.75 5.44 0.36
CA ILE A 81 -7.53 6.56 -0.15
C ILE A 81 -9.00 6.15 -0.22
N LEU A 82 -9.87 7.02 0.28
CA LEU A 82 -11.32 6.88 0.20
C LEU A 82 -11.90 8.15 -0.40
N SER A 83 -12.38 8.08 -1.66
CA SER A 83 -12.75 9.28 -2.42
C SER A 83 -14.04 9.09 -3.21
N ALA A 84 -14.76 10.19 -3.49
CA ALA A 84 -15.89 10.18 -4.41
C ALA A 84 -15.45 10.08 -5.89
N ARG A 85 -14.15 10.24 -6.20
CA ARG A 85 -13.61 10.14 -7.54
C ARG A 85 -13.42 8.67 -7.92
N ASP A 86 -13.98 8.26 -9.04
CA ASP A 86 -13.96 6.89 -9.56
C ASP A 86 -13.21 6.74 -10.90
N ALA A 87 -12.74 7.86 -11.47
CA ALA A 87 -12.00 7.83 -12.71
C ALA A 87 -10.65 7.11 -12.56
N ASP A 88 -10.30 6.28 -13.55
CA ASP A 88 -9.02 5.53 -13.57
C ASP A 88 -7.80 6.43 -13.34
N ILE A 89 -7.84 7.68 -13.83
CA ILE A 89 -6.75 8.64 -13.66
C ILE A 89 -6.56 9.05 -12.20
N ASP A 90 -7.64 9.18 -11.43
CA ASP A 90 -7.59 9.52 -10.00
C ASP A 90 -7.07 8.34 -9.20
N ILE A 91 -7.54 7.13 -9.48
CA ILE A 91 -7.06 5.89 -8.87
C ILE A 91 -5.55 5.73 -9.12
N VAL A 92 -5.11 5.85 -10.38
CA VAL A 92 -3.69 5.76 -10.74
C VAL A 92 -2.88 6.86 -10.06
N SER A 93 -3.41 8.08 -9.95
CA SER A 93 -2.74 9.21 -9.29
C SER A 93 -2.61 9.00 -7.79
N GLY A 94 -3.67 8.54 -7.12
CA GLY A 94 -3.65 8.18 -5.70
C GLY A 94 -2.61 7.12 -5.37
N LEU A 95 -2.56 6.08 -6.18
CA LEU A 95 -1.54 5.05 -6.02
C LEU A 95 -0.12 5.58 -6.32
N ARG A 96 0.05 6.50 -7.30
CA ARG A 96 1.34 7.12 -7.61
C ARG A 96 1.92 7.96 -6.48
N VAL A 97 1.09 8.63 -5.70
CA VAL A 97 1.56 9.42 -4.55
C VAL A 97 1.90 8.58 -3.32
N GLY A 98 1.67 7.27 -3.41
CA GLY A 98 2.12 6.34 -2.38
C GLY A 98 1.01 5.64 -1.59
N ALA A 99 -0.26 5.78 -1.95
CA ALA A 99 -1.32 4.98 -1.33
C ALA A 99 -1.09 3.47 -1.57
N ASP A 100 -1.46 2.67 -0.59
CA ASP A 100 -1.42 1.20 -0.66
C ASP A 100 -2.68 0.64 -1.30
N ASP A 101 -3.80 1.34 -1.15
CA ASP A 101 -5.08 0.97 -1.74
C ASP A 101 -5.94 2.21 -2.01
N TYR A 102 -6.93 2.05 -2.86
CA TYR A 102 -7.89 3.08 -3.24
C TYR A 102 -9.31 2.49 -3.24
N LEU A 103 -10.24 3.20 -2.62
CA LEU A 103 -11.64 2.79 -2.54
C LEU A 103 -12.52 4.00 -2.82
N THR A 104 -13.58 3.80 -3.58
CA THR A 104 -14.59 4.83 -3.83
C THR A 104 -15.58 4.93 -2.67
N LYS A 105 -16.13 6.12 -2.40
CA LYS A 105 -17.04 6.38 -1.25
C LYS A 105 -18.40 5.69 -1.38
N ASP A 106 -18.76 5.17 -2.58
CA ASP A 106 -19.94 4.34 -2.81
C ASP A 106 -19.76 2.89 -2.33
N ALA A 107 -18.53 2.49 -2.01
CA ALA A 107 -18.27 1.16 -1.46
C ALA A 107 -18.93 0.97 -0.11
N SER A 108 -19.43 -0.24 0.14
CA SER A 108 -20.08 -0.56 1.40
C SER A 108 -19.10 -0.53 2.59
N LEU A 109 -19.63 -0.23 3.80
CA LEU A 109 -18.82 -0.27 5.04
C LEU A 109 -18.15 -1.62 5.28
N PRO A 110 -18.78 -2.81 5.03
CA PRO A 110 -18.09 -4.09 5.08
C PRO A 110 -16.91 -4.19 4.12
N HIS A 111 -17.02 -3.58 2.92
CA HIS A 111 -15.92 -3.56 1.95
C HIS A 111 -14.75 -2.71 2.46
N LEU A 112 -15.00 -1.52 2.99
CA LEU A 112 -13.98 -0.69 3.65
C LEU A 112 -13.28 -1.47 4.79
N ALA A 113 -14.06 -2.12 5.67
CA ALA A 113 -13.50 -2.89 6.77
C ALA A 113 -12.62 -4.05 6.28
N ALA A 114 -13.02 -4.74 5.20
CA ALA A 114 -12.24 -5.82 4.60
C ALA A 114 -10.90 -5.33 4.03
N ARG A 115 -10.89 -4.15 3.36
CA ARG A 115 -9.66 -3.51 2.86
C ARG A 115 -8.72 -3.14 3.99
N ILE A 116 -9.22 -2.52 5.06
CA ILE A 116 -8.44 -2.16 6.25
C ILE A 116 -7.86 -3.41 6.92
N ALA A 117 -8.67 -4.47 7.09
CA ALA A 117 -8.20 -5.74 7.66
C ALA A 117 -7.09 -6.37 6.81
N ALA A 118 -7.18 -6.29 5.48
CA ALA A 118 -6.14 -6.78 4.57
C ALA A 118 -4.83 -5.98 4.72
N LEU A 119 -4.91 -4.65 4.88
CA LEU A 119 -3.76 -3.79 5.13
C LEU A 119 -3.09 -4.14 6.46
N PHE A 120 -3.86 -4.34 7.52
CA PHE A 120 -3.32 -4.74 8.82
C PHE A 120 -2.69 -6.14 8.80
N ARG A 121 -3.30 -7.13 8.13
CA ARG A 121 -2.68 -8.47 8.00
C ARG A 121 -1.29 -8.38 7.39
N ARG A 122 -1.11 -7.56 6.36
CA ARG A 122 0.20 -7.33 5.73
C ARG A 122 1.22 -6.69 6.68
N ALA A 123 0.78 -5.71 7.46
CA ALA A 123 1.63 -5.09 8.48
C ALA A 123 1.99 -6.10 9.60
N ASP A 124 1.07 -6.99 9.98
CA ASP A 124 1.29 -8.00 11.04
C ASP A 124 2.23 -9.12 10.61
N LEU A 125 2.25 -9.51 9.35
CA LEU A 125 3.18 -10.51 8.83
C LEU A 125 4.64 -10.12 9.06
N SER A 126 4.94 -8.81 9.07
CA SER A 126 6.27 -8.30 9.43
C SER A 126 6.62 -8.42 10.92
N SER A 127 5.62 -8.60 11.78
CA SER A 127 5.77 -8.62 13.24
C SER A 127 5.87 -10.04 13.83
N SER A 128 5.70 -11.10 13.03
CA SER A 128 5.73 -12.51 13.47
C SER A 128 7.14 -12.99 13.88
N PRO A 129 7.28 -14.05 14.73
CA PRO A 129 8.59 -14.61 15.09
C PRO A 129 9.37 -15.09 13.85
N ALA A 130 10.72 -15.00 13.90
CA ALA A 130 11.59 -15.29 12.75
C ALA A 130 11.44 -16.73 12.25
N SER A 131 11.13 -16.88 10.97
CA SER A 131 11.36 -18.12 10.23
C SER A 131 12.47 -17.90 9.18
N ALA A 132 13.07 -18.99 8.67
CA ALA A 132 14.03 -18.91 7.58
C ALA A 132 13.41 -18.33 6.28
N GLU A 133 12.07 -18.24 6.22
CA GLU A 133 11.32 -17.67 5.12
C GLU A 133 11.22 -16.13 5.18
N ASP A 134 11.66 -15.50 6.28
CA ASP A 134 11.53 -14.06 6.51
C ASP A 134 12.60 -13.25 5.73
N VAL A 135 13.60 -13.91 5.17
CA VAL A 135 14.62 -13.29 4.34
C VAL A 135 14.64 -13.97 2.97
N ILE A 136 14.39 -13.20 1.94
CA ILE A 136 14.59 -13.62 0.55
C ILE A 136 15.90 -13.00 0.08
N ASP A 137 16.85 -13.83 -0.28
CA ASP A 137 18.08 -13.45 -0.97
C ASP A 137 18.07 -14.12 -2.36
N ARG A 138 18.02 -13.31 -3.40
CA ARG A 138 17.94 -13.72 -4.80
C ARG A 138 18.87 -12.86 -5.63
N GLY A 139 20.15 -13.22 -5.65
CA GLY A 139 21.16 -12.47 -6.38
C GLY A 139 21.22 -10.99 -5.96
N PRO A 140 20.80 -10.06 -6.84
CA PRO A 140 20.81 -8.63 -6.50
C PRO A 140 19.72 -8.22 -5.52
N LEU A 141 18.63 -9.02 -5.37
CA LEU A 141 17.49 -8.72 -4.48
C LEU A 141 17.72 -9.31 -3.08
N ALA A 142 17.64 -8.46 -2.07
CA ALA A 142 17.51 -8.87 -0.67
C ALA A 142 16.24 -8.26 -0.07
N LEU A 143 15.35 -9.10 0.49
CA LEU A 143 14.15 -8.67 1.22
C LEU A 143 14.24 -9.17 2.65
N ASP A 144 13.99 -8.29 3.61
CA ASP A 144 13.81 -8.61 5.03
C ASP A 144 12.35 -8.32 5.41
N VAL A 145 11.57 -9.37 5.60
CA VAL A 145 10.14 -9.28 5.90
C VAL A 145 9.90 -8.60 7.25
N LYS A 146 10.75 -8.83 8.24
CA LYS A 146 10.60 -8.26 9.58
C LYS A 146 10.85 -6.78 9.63
N ARG A 147 11.89 -6.34 8.90
CA ARG A 147 12.24 -4.93 8.82
C ARG A 147 11.47 -4.20 7.73
N MET A 148 10.69 -4.92 6.91
CA MET A 148 10.02 -4.38 5.72
C MET A 148 10.99 -3.63 4.81
N THR A 149 12.22 -4.16 4.65
CA THR A 149 13.26 -3.53 3.84
C THR A 149 13.55 -4.32 2.59
N ALA A 150 13.72 -3.60 1.49
CA ALA A 150 14.15 -4.13 0.21
C ALA A 150 15.48 -3.51 -0.19
N ARG A 151 16.38 -4.32 -0.75
CA ARG A 151 17.64 -3.86 -1.34
C ARG A 151 17.80 -4.46 -2.72
N TRP A 152 18.42 -3.70 -3.59
CA TRP A 152 18.84 -4.14 -4.93
C TRP A 152 20.32 -3.81 -5.11
N ASN A 153 21.17 -4.81 -5.39
CA ASN A 153 22.61 -4.62 -5.41
C ASN A 153 23.18 -3.95 -4.13
N GLY A 154 22.58 -4.28 -2.96
CA GLY A 154 22.96 -3.68 -1.68
C GLY A 154 22.39 -2.28 -1.42
N GLN A 155 21.82 -1.60 -2.43
CA GLN A 155 21.22 -0.28 -2.30
C GLN A 155 19.76 -0.39 -1.84
N PRO A 156 19.27 0.48 -0.93
CA PRO A 156 17.89 0.42 -0.46
C PRO A 156 16.91 0.81 -1.58
N VAL A 157 15.78 0.09 -1.64
CA VAL A 157 14.63 0.41 -2.49
C VAL A 157 13.45 0.71 -1.58
N ASP A 158 12.94 1.95 -1.63
CA ASP A 158 11.87 2.42 -0.74
C ASP A 158 10.50 1.96 -1.26
N LEU A 159 10.05 0.79 -0.80
CA LEU A 159 8.77 0.19 -1.15
C LEU A 159 7.69 0.53 -0.11
N THR A 160 6.46 0.78 -0.58
CA THR A 160 5.30 0.82 0.33
C THR A 160 4.94 -0.58 0.80
N LEU A 161 4.05 -0.70 1.79
CA LEU A 161 3.61 -1.99 2.32
C LEU A 161 3.11 -2.93 1.21
N THR A 162 2.23 -2.43 0.34
CA THR A 162 1.67 -3.22 -0.77
C THR A 162 2.73 -3.61 -1.79
N GLU A 163 3.63 -2.68 -2.15
CA GLU A 163 4.71 -2.96 -3.11
C GLU A 163 5.68 -4.02 -2.58
N PHE A 164 6.04 -3.92 -1.30
CA PHE A 164 6.91 -4.90 -0.66
C PHE A 164 6.33 -6.32 -0.76
N TRP A 165 5.06 -6.49 -0.38
CA TRP A 165 4.41 -7.80 -0.44
C TRP A 165 4.23 -8.32 -1.86
N MET A 166 4.01 -7.46 -2.85
CA MET A 166 3.99 -7.87 -4.26
C MET A 166 5.35 -8.35 -4.74
N VAL A 167 6.43 -7.64 -4.40
CA VAL A 167 7.80 -8.08 -4.73
C VAL A 167 8.12 -9.40 -4.04
N HIS A 168 7.78 -9.53 -2.75
CA HIS A 168 7.94 -10.77 -1.99
C HIS A 168 7.22 -11.94 -2.66
N ALA A 169 5.94 -11.77 -3.02
CA ALA A 169 5.14 -12.81 -3.65
C ALA A 169 5.73 -13.26 -5.00
N LEU A 170 6.26 -12.33 -5.81
CA LEU A 170 6.89 -12.64 -7.09
C LEU A 170 8.27 -13.30 -6.91
N ALA A 171 9.11 -12.76 -6.01
CA ALA A 171 10.48 -13.21 -5.82
C ALA A 171 10.59 -14.54 -5.06
N ARG A 172 9.54 -14.93 -4.30
CA ARG A 172 9.51 -16.21 -3.59
C ARG A 172 9.63 -17.41 -4.52
N HIS A 173 9.07 -17.32 -5.74
CA HIS A 173 9.09 -18.38 -6.74
C HIS A 173 9.53 -17.82 -8.12
N PRO A 174 10.83 -17.58 -8.33
CA PRO A 174 11.32 -17.05 -9.60
C PRO A 174 10.93 -17.95 -10.78
N GLY A 175 10.63 -17.35 -11.92
CA GLY A 175 10.19 -18.05 -13.13
C GLY A 175 8.71 -18.40 -13.16
N HIS A 176 8.03 -18.51 -12.02
CA HIS A 176 6.60 -18.81 -11.98
C HIS A 176 5.77 -17.58 -12.39
N VAL A 177 4.84 -17.80 -13.32
CA VAL A 177 3.87 -16.76 -13.69
C VAL A 177 2.77 -16.74 -12.64
N LYS A 178 2.47 -15.57 -12.11
CA LYS A 178 1.33 -15.32 -11.26
C LYS A 178 0.33 -14.43 -11.99
N ASP A 179 -0.88 -14.93 -12.20
CA ASP A 179 -1.99 -14.09 -12.63
C ASP A 179 -2.31 -13.03 -11.55
N ARG A 180 -3.18 -12.09 -11.87
CA ARG A 180 -3.52 -11.00 -10.94
C ARG A 180 -4.14 -11.53 -9.65
N ASP A 181 -5.04 -12.50 -9.75
CA ASP A 181 -5.71 -13.10 -8.59
C ASP A 181 -4.73 -13.88 -7.71
N ALA A 182 -3.82 -14.65 -8.30
CA ALA A 182 -2.77 -15.35 -7.58
C ALA A 182 -1.82 -14.37 -6.89
N LEU A 183 -1.46 -13.28 -7.58
CA LEU A 183 -0.61 -12.25 -7.00
C LEU A 183 -1.32 -11.54 -5.83
N MET A 184 -2.61 -11.24 -5.95
CA MET A 184 -3.42 -10.68 -4.87
C MET A 184 -3.47 -11.61 -3.66
N ARG A 185 -3.76 -12.91 -3.89
CA ARG A 185 -3.81 -13.90 -2.80
C ARG A 185 -2.47 -14.04 -2.11
N ASP A 186 -1.38 -14.22 -2.85
CA ASP A 186 -0.05 -14.50 -2.31
C ASP A 186 0.57 -13.28 -1.63
N ALA A 187 0.30 -12.08 -2.13
CA ALA A 187 0.69 -10.83 -1.49
C ALA A 187 -0.31 -10.39 -0.40
N ASN A 188 -1.38 -11.18 -0.18
CA ASN A 188 -2.45 -10.86 0.75
C ASN A 188 -3.08 -9.47 0.51
N ILE A 189 -3.27 -9.12 -0.78
CA ILE A 189 -3.80 -7.84 -1.25
C ILE A 189 -5.27 -8.02 -1.63
N VAL A 190 -6.09 -7.04 -1.34
CA VAL A 190 -7.48 -6.94 -1.83
C VAL A 190 -7.58 -5.62 -2.59
N VAL A 191 -7.42 -5.65 -3.90
CA VAL A 191 -7.47 -4.49 -4.79
C VAL A 191 -8.05 -4.86 -6.15
N ASP A 192 -8.38 -3.89 -6.98
CA ASP A 192 -8.84 -4.14 -8.34
C ASP A 192 -7.69 -4.38 -9.32
N ASP A 193 -7.97 -5.00 -10.46
CA ASP A 193 -6.99 -5.36 -11.49
C ASP A 193 -6.17 -4.17 -12.02
N SER A 194 -6.80 -3.01 -12.17
CA SER A 194 -6.15 -1.76 -12.58
C SER A 194 -5.10 -1.29 -11.57
N THR A 195 -5.42 -1.49 -10.29
CA THR A 195 -4.55 -1.18 -9.15
C THR A 195 -3.28 -2.03 -9.15
N ILE A 196 -3.38 -3.34 -9.46
CA ILE A 196 -2.22 -4.24 -9.60
C ILE A 196 -1.25 -3.73 -10.67
N THR A 197 -1.77 -3.38 -11.84
CA THR A 197 -0.94 -2.86 -12.94
C THR A 197 -0.21 -1.57 -12.55
N SER A 198 -0.89 -0.69 -11.82
CA SER A 198 -0.32 0.56 -11.32
C SER A 198 0.79 0.31 -10.29
N HIS A 199 0.59 -0.63 -9.36
CA HIS A 199 1.63 -1.03 -8.40
C HIS A 199 2.86 -1.62 -9.11
N VAL A 200 2.68 -2.54 -10.07
CA VAL A 200 3.80 -3.13 -10.81
C VAL A 200 4.60 -2.07 -11.56
N LYS A 201 3.94 -1.11 -12.20
CA LYS A 201 4.60 0.04 -12.85
C LYS A 201 5.46 0.84 -11.86
N ARG A 202 4.92 1.11 -10.67
CA ARG A 202 5.60 1.90 -9.64
C ARG A 202 6.77 1.13 -9.04
N ILE A 203 6.59 -0.16 -8.75
CA ILE A 203 7.67 -1.03 -8.29
C ILE A 203 8.85 -0.99 -9.26
N ARG A 204 8.59 -1.25 -10.55
CA ARG A 204 9.65 -1.19 -11.58
C ARG A 204 10.38 0.14 -11.57
N ARG A 205 9.64 1.25 -11.51
CA ARG A 205 10.25 2.59 -11.49
C ARG A 205 11.15 2.79 -10.26
N LYS A 206 10.74 2.32 -9.08
CA LYS A 206 11.55 2.44 -7.85
C LYS A 206 12.85 1.65 -7.94
N PHE A 207 12.81 0.44 -8.50
CA PHE A 207 14.02 -0.33 -8.77
C PHE A 207 14.89 0.33 -9.85
N GLN A 208 14.29 0.89 -10.90
CA GLN A 208 15.01 1.59 -11.97
C GLN A 208 15.69 2.88 -11.53
N VAL A 209 15.25 3.51 -10.43
CA VAL A 209 15.97 4.63 -9.81
C VAL A 209 17.31 4.17 -9.25
N VAL A 210 17.37 2.94 -8.73
CA VAL A 210 18.59 2.34 -8.16
C VAL A 210 19.44 1.70 -9.25
N ASP A 211 18.81 1.02 -10.20
CA ASP A 211 19.44 0.34 -11.32
C ASP A 211 18.62 0.55 -12.60
N PRO A 212 19.03 1.47 -13.49
CA PRO A 212 18.32 1.73 -14.74
C PRO A 212 18.12 0.50 -15.64
N SER A 213 18.93 -0.55 -15.48
CA SER A 213 18.82 -1.81 -16.22
C SER A 213 17.82 -2.80 -15.60
N PHE A 214 17.16 -2.45 -14.48
CA PHE A 214 16.22 -3.33 -13.81
C PHE A 214 15.09 -3.81 -14.72
N ASP A 215 15.00 -5.12 -14.91
CA ASP A 215 13.96 -5.79 -15.69
C ASP A 215 13.48 -7.11 -15.06
N ALA A 216 13.83 -7.36 -13.79
CA ALA A 216 13.53 -8.61 -13.09
C ALA A 216 12.03 -8.94 -12.97
N ILE A 217 11.14 -7.97 -13.06
CA ILE A 217 9.68 -8.19 -13.11
C ILE A 217 9.23 -8.18 -14.57
N ALA A 218 8.91 -9.35 -15.13
CA ALA A 218 8.41 -9.50 -16.49
C ALA A 218 6.87 -9.55 -16.51
N SER A 219 6.26 -8.88 -17.50
CA SER A 219 4.85 -9.10 -17.86
C SER A 219 4.75 -10.28 -18.81
N VAL A 220 3.81 -11.19 -18.56
CA VAL A 220 3.48 -12.30 -19.45
C VAL A 220 2.09 -12.01 -20.02
N TYR A 221 2.03 -11.76 -21.34
CA TYR A 221 0.82 -11.32 -22.01
C TYR A 221 -0.36 -12.25 -21.71
N GLY A 222 -1.48 -11.69 -21.29
CA GLY A 222 -2.69 -12.43 -20.93
C GLY A 222 -2.61 -13.31 -19.67
N MET A 223 -1.42 -13.45 -19.04
CA MET A 223 -1.21 -14.39 -17.94
C MET A 223 -0.83 -13.72 -16.62
N GLY A 224 -0.24 -12.51 -16.64
CA GLY A 224 0.12 -11.79 -15.42
C GLY A 224 1.59 -11.39 -15.34
N TYR A 225 2.23 -11.66 -14.19
CA TYR A 225 3.59 -11.22 -13.88
C TYR A 225 4.45 -12.35 -13.34
N ARG A 226 5.76 -12.25 -13.53
CA ARG A 226 6.73 -13.15 -12.92
C ARG A 226 8.02 -12.42 -12.53
N TRP A 227 8.68 -12.91 -11.51
CA TRP A 227 10.08 -12.58 -11.26
C TRP A 227 10.95 -13.45 -12.16
N ARG A 228 11.87 -12.87 -12.92
CA ARG A 228 12.77 -13.63 -13.79
C ARG A 228 13.69 -14.53 -12.94
N ALA A 229 13.88 -15.76 -13.37
CA ALA A 229 14.88 -16.62 -12.77
C ALA A 229 16.28 -16.13 -13.18
N GLU A 230 17.26 -16.27 -12.28
CA GLU A 230 18.65 -15.99 -12.59
C GLU A 230 19.12 -16.89 -13.76
N GLY A 231 19.72 -16.29 -14.77
CA GLY A 231 20.24 -17.01 -15.94
C GLY A 231 19.25 -17.22 -17.10
N ALA A 232 18.04 -16.66 -17.05
CA ALA A 232 17.11 -16.63 -18.17
C ALA A 232 17.27 -15.31 -18.95
N GLY A 233 18.37 -15.18 -19.69
CA GLY A 233 18.67 -14.16 -20.68
C GLY A 233 18.55 -14.74 -22.08
#